data_40c88305f72be574b5ee0ecea664b2b6
#
_entry.id   40c88305f72be574b5ee0ecea664b2b6
#
_cell.length_a   1.000
_cell.length_b   1.000
_cell.length_c   1.000
_cell.angle_alpha   90.00
_cell.angle_beta   90.00
_cell.angle_gamma   90.00
#
_symmetry.space_group_name_H-M   'P 1'
#
loop_
_entity.id
_entity.type
_entity.pdbx_description
1 polymer ?
#
loop_
_entity_poly.entity_id
_entity_poly.type
_entity_poly.pdbx_seq_one_letter_code
_entity_poly.pdbx_strand_id
1 'polypeptide(L)'
;MYISAWGEKIIIDNIQTNSYLEPIMAGITYPNPSYRIMHNVSKEFPYDSYVFEYVVKGTGYIETPEKKYTVTEGDFYFLNKLRYHIYYSDPDDPYEKVFIVLKGKFVDFLVQNHLLNDSVYIKKCNMHNYMMHVINLLNQDDPINYDRLAVCVLEIFQLAFPSPYQTVPSTSKIPEMIRNYIDVHIYEKITLEDISNSLYISKSHIERAFKKEYGITPLAYCANQKIAQVASILITTDYSLTQISQLLGFSDVKYMSKSFKKITGKTPMQYKREELAKSKIVK
;
A
#
# COMPACT_ATOMS: atom_id res chain seq x y z
N MET A 1 4.37 14.28 25.28
CA MET A 1 3.23 15.01 24.65
C MET A 1 3.63 16.44 24.40
N TYR A 2 3.54 16.96 23.19
CA TYR A 2 3.80 18.36 22.85
C TYR A 2 2.81 18.86 21.76
N ILE A 3 2.75 20.16 21.56
CA ILE A 3 1.95 20.76 20.49
C ILE A 3 2.92 21.16 19.38
N SER A 4 2.71 20.64 18.16
CA SER A 4 3.50 20.99 17.00
C SER A 4 3.24 22.43 16.55
N ALA A 5 4.12 22.99 15.71
CA ALA A 5 3.95 24.31 15.11
C ALA A 5 2.66 24.41 14.25
N TRP A 6 2.07 23.28 13.88
CA TRP A 6 0.84 23.19 13.09
C TRP A 6 -0.44 23.05 13.93
N GLY A 7 -0.34 23.14 15.27
CA GLY A 7 -1.49 23.00 16.18
C GLY A 7 -1.89 21.54 16.45
N GLU A 8 -0.99 20.59 16.21
CA GLU A 8 -1.22 19.17 16.51
C GLU A 8 -0.78 18.88 17.95
N LYS A 9 -1.63 18.19 18.70
CA LYS A 9 -1.26 17.60 19.98
C LYS A 9 -0.68 16.21 19.71
N ILE A 10 0.65 16.11 19.66
CA ILE A 10 1.35 14.87 19.46
C ILE A 10 1.50 14.16 20.80
N ILE A 11 1.07 12.91 20.85
CA ILE A 11 1.07 12.08 22.05
C ILE A 11 2.29 11.18 22.10
N ILE A 12 2.76 10.77 20.92
CA ILE A 12 3.94 9.92 20.76
C ILE A 12 4.82 10.51 19.70
N ASP A 13 6.08 10.61 20.04
CA ASP A 13 7.16 10.96 19.15
C ASP A 13 8.38 10.15 19.59
N ASN A 14 8.86 9.28 18.72
CA ASN A 14 10.05 8.48 18.93
C ASN A 14 9.88 7.25 19.87
N ILE A 15 9.65 6.08 19.30
CA ILE A 15 9.40 4.83 20.03
C ILE A 15 10.48 3.80 19.71
N GLN A 16 10.68 2.87 20.65
CA GLN A 16 11.48 1.67 20.46
C GLN A 16 11.07 0.96 19.14
N THR A 17 12.04 0.78 18.26
CA THR A 17 11.84 0.21 16.93
C THR A 17 11.38 -1.24 17.03
N ASN A 18 10.12 -1.48 16.72
CA ASN A 18 9.58 -2.80 16.47
C ASN A 18 9.27 -2.94 14.99
N SER A 19 10.08 -3.66 14.24
CA SER A 19 9.92 -3.85 12.80
C SER A 19 8.58 -4.47 12.37
N TYR A 20 7.83 -5.02 13.33
CA TYR A 20 6.54 -5.66 13.08
C TYR A 20 5.37 -4.68 13.10
N LEU A 21 5.28 -3.85 14.13
CA LEU A 21 4.27 -2.79 14.28
C LEU A 21 4.91 -1.61 15.01
N GLU A 22 5.09 -0.51 14.32
CA GLU A 22 5.76 0.68 14.84
C GLU A 22 4.83 1.89 14.73
N PRO A 23 4.30 2.38 15.85
CA PRO A 23 3.63 3.67 15.89
C PRO A 23 4.68 4.79 15.80
N ILE A 24 4.51 5.66 14.81
CA ILE A 24 5.42 6.79 14.54
C ILE A 24 4.91 8.04 15.25
N MET A 25 3.61 8.29 15.11
CA MET A 25 2.99 9.49 15.64
C MET A 25 1.49 9.24 15.84
N ALA A 26 0.91 9.79 16.88
CA ALA A 26 -0.54 9.78 17.08
C ALA A 26 -0.98 11.02 17.85
N GLY A 27 -2.15 11.55 17.55
CA GLY A 27 -2.62 12.75 18.22
C GLY A 27 -3.91 13.34 17.68
N ILE A 28 -4.10 14.61 18.01
CA ILE A 28 -5.25 15.43 17.59
C ILE A 28 -4.72 16.65 16.88
N THR A 29 -5.23 16.93 15.69
CA THR A 29 -5.03 18.20 14.99
C THR A 29 -6.21 19.11 15.32
N TYR A 30 -5.92 20.28 15.89
CA TYR A 30 -6.93 21.28 16.17
C TYR A 30 -7.17 22.17 14.94
N PRO A 31 -8.35 22.82 14.83
CA PRO A 31 -8.68 23.67 13.69
C PRO A 31 -7.61 24.74 13.44
N ASN A 32 -6.99 24.70 12.27
CA ASN A 32 -5.99 25.66 11.83
C ASN A 32 -6.12 25.91 10.32
N PRO A 33 -6.52 27.13 9.91
CA PRO A 33 -6.68 27.48 8.49
C PRO A 33 -5.41 27.32 7.64
N SER A 34 -4.23 27.38 8.28
CA SER A 34 -2.93 27.24 7.63
C SER A 34 -2.38 25.82 7.65
N TYR A 35 -3.12 24.86 8.20
CA TYR A 35 -2.65 23.47 8.27
C TYR A 35 -2.49 22.86 6.89
N ARG A 36 -1.27 22.41 6.59
CA ARG A 36 -0.94 21.77 5.33
C ARG A 36 0.24 20.82 5.50
N ILE A 37 0.07 19.58 5.10
CA ILE A 37 1.12 18.56 5.11
C ILE A 37 1.33 18.05 3.68
N MET A 38 2.58 17.86 3.31
CA MET A 38 2.98 17.29 2.03
C MET A 38 3.86 16.06 2.28
N HIS A 39 3.39 14.92 1.82
CA HIS A 39 4.19 13.71 1.77
C HIS A 39 4.78 13.55 0.38
N ASN A 40 6.06 13.87 0.25
CA ASN A 40 6.80 13.74 -1.01
C ASN A 40 7.53 12.39 -1.02
N VAL A 41 7.38 11.64 -2.10
CA VAL A 41 8.12 10.40 -2.34
C VAL A 41 9.36 10.75 -3.13
N SER A 42 10.42 11.24 -2.45
CA SER A 42 11.73 11.37 -3.06
C SER A 42 12.54 10.08 -2.88
N LYS A 43 13.50 9.81 -3.77
CA LYS A 43 14.41 8.66 -3.62
C LYS A 43 15.27 8.75 -2.35
N GLU A 44 15.50 9.96 -1.85
CA GLU A 44 16.34 10.23 -0.68
C GLU A 44 15.60 10.12 0.65
N PHE A 45 14.28 10.42 0.65
CA PHE A 45 13.42 10.37 1.83
C PHE A 45 12.04 9.81 1.47
N PRO A 46 11.92 8.48 1.26
CA PRO A 46 10.62 7.87 1.01
C PRO A 46 9.76 7.94 2.29
N TYR A 47 8.57 8.53 2.20
CA TYR A 47 7.61 8.47 3.29
C TYR A 47 7.06 7.03 3.40
N ASP A 48 7.62 6.27 4.33
CA ASP A 48 7.39 4.82 4.49
C ASP A 48 6.42 4.51 5.66
N SER A 49 5.38 5.32 5.80
CA SER A 49 4.39 5.12 6.87
C SER A 49 2.97 5.28 6.35
N TYR A 50 2.05 4.59 6.99
CA TYR A 50 0.61 4.68 6.72
C TYR A 50 -0.02 5.72 7.63
N VAL A 51 -0.93 6.52 7.09
CA VAL A 51 -1.65 7.54 7.85
C VAL A 51 -3.11 7.15 7.95
N PHE A 52 -3.63 7.14 9.16
CA PHE A 52 -5.03 6.90 9.51
C PHE A 52 -5.57 8.17 10.14
N GLU A 53 -6.62 8.73 9.59
CA GLU A 53 -7.20 9.96 10.09
C GLU A 53 -8.73 9.92 10.12
N TYR A 54 -9.31 10.54 11.13
CA TYR A 54 -10.75 10.69 11.30
C TYR A 54 -11.11 12.15 11.53
N VAL A 55 -11.99 12.70 10.69
CA VAL A 55 -12.44 14.09 10.80
C VAL A 55 -13.52 14.17 11.86
N VAL A 56 -13.23 14.89 12.96
CA VAL A 56 -14.15 15.11 14.07
C VAL A 56 -15.17 16.20 13.73
N LYS A 57 -14.72 17.27 13.08
CA LYS A 57 -15.55 18.37 12.55
C LYS A 57 -14.80 19.15 11.50
N GLY A 58 -15.51 20.02 10.76
CA GLY A 58 -14.92 20.88 9.72
C GLY A 58 -14.62 20.14 8.42
N THR A 59 -13.89 20.84 7.56
CA THR A 59 -13.62 20.43 6.17
C THR A 59 -12.12 20.44 5.89
N GLY A 60 -11.66 19.46 5.10
CA GLY A 60 -10.30 19.38 4.60
C GLY A 60 -10.23 18.77 3.20
N TYR A 61 -9.04 18.81 2.63
CA TYR A 61 -8.77 18.34 1.28
C TYR A 61 -7.57 17.41 1.25
N ILE A 62 -7.63 16.41 0.37
CA ILE A 62 -6.52 15.52 0.06
C ILE A 62 -6.30 15.59 -1.44
N GLU A 63 -5.08 15.88 -1.88
CA GLU A 63 -4.70 15.95 -3.29
C GLU A 63 -3.63 14.90 -3.61
N THR A 64 -3.87 14.14 -4.65
CA THR A 64 -2.90 13.27 -5.33
C THR A 64 -2.63 13.81 -6.72
N PRO A 65 -1.64 13.30 -7.47
CA PRO A 65 -1.44 13.70 -8.86
C PRO A 65 -2.68 13.49 -9.75
N GLU A 66 -3.53 12.51 -9.40
CA GLU A 66 -4.68 12.10 -10.21
C GLU A 66 -5.98 12.76 -9.78
N LYS A 67 -6.11 13.12 -8.49
CA LYS A 67 -7.42 13.52 -7.96
C LYS A 67 -7.33 14.36 -6.69
N LYS A 68 -8.32 15.25 -6.52
CA LYS A 68 -8.61 15.97 -5.29
C LYS A 68 -9.84 15.35 -4.61
N TYR A 69 -9.74 15.14 -3.29
CA TYR A 69 -10.80 14.65 -2.44
C TYR A 69 -11.17 15.72 -1.41
N THR A 70 -12.44 15.78 -1.04
CA THR A 70 -12.94 16.55 0.11
C THR A 70 -13.28 15.59 1.22
N VAL A 71 -12.87 15.90 2.44
CA VAL A 71 -13.20 15.15 3.65
C VAL A 71 -13.90 16.09 4.65
N THR A 72 -14.92 15.56 5.32
CA THR A 72 -15.79 16.31 6.24
C THR A 72 -16.04 15.51 7.49
N GLU A 73 -16.72 16.11 8.48
CA GLU A 73 -17.09 15.44 9.73
C GLU A 73 -17.61 14.00 9.50
N GLY A 74 -17.08 13.06 10.27
CA GLY A 74 -17.40 11.63 10.19
C GLY A 74 -16.70 10.85 9.09
N ASP A 75 -15.84 11.50 8.28
CA ASP A 75 -15.00 10.78 7.33
C ASP A 75 -13.77 10.21 8.04
N PHE A 76 -13.56 8.92 7.85
CA PHE A 76 -12.30 8.25 8.09
C PHE A 76 -11.55 8.12 6.78
N TYR A 77 -10.26 8.43 6.77
CA TYR A 77 -9.43 8.20 5.60
C TYR A 77 -8.10 7.55 5.94
N PHE A 78 -7.62 6.78 4.98
CA PHE A 78 -6.37 6.07 5.03
C PHE A 78 -5.51 6.51 3.85
N LEU A 79 -4.26 6.89 4.12
CA LEU A 79 -3.27 7.26 3.13
C LEU A 79 -2.18 6.20 3.08
N ASN A 80 -1.96 5.67 1.87
CA ASN A 80 -1.01 4.59 1.65
C ASN A 80 0.43 5.13 1.66
N LYS A 81 1.35 4.32 2.16
CA LYS A 81 2.79 4.65 2.17
C LYS A 81 3.35 4.71 0.74
N LEU A 82 4.50 5.38 0.58
CA LEU A 82 5.23 5.50 -0.69
C LEU A 82 4.38 6.09 -1.82
N ARG A 83 3.39 6.92 -1.48
CA ARG A 83 2.53 7.62 -2.44
C ARG A 83 2.61 9.12 -2.18
N TYR A 84 2.65 9.90 -3.26
CA TYR A 84 2.58 11.36 -3.17
C TYR A 84 1.17 11.79 -2.81
N HIS A 85 1.02 12.59 -1.77
CA HIS A 85 -0.22 13.26 -1.44
C HIS A 85 0.04 14.52 -0.61
N ILE A 86 -0.88 15.46 -0.74
CA ILE A 86 -0.94 16.67 0.10
C ILE A 86 -2.31 16.66 0.78
N TYR A 87 -2.36 17.00 2.05
CA TYR A 87 -3.62 17.21 2.74
C TYR A 87 -3.58 18.47 3.60
N TYR A 88 -4.70 19.18 3.64
CA TYR A 88 -4.79 20.50 4.26
C TYR A 88 -6.22 20.86 4.68
N SER A 89 -6.34 21.80 5.63
CA SER A 89 -7.60 22.34 6.10
C SER A 89 -8.25 23.26 5.07
N ASP A 90 -9.58 23.32 5.11
CA ASP A 90 -10.32 24.44 4.53
C ASP A 90 -10.02 25.73 5.32
N PRO A 91 -9.76 26.87 4.67
CA PRO A 91 -9.45 28.11 5.36
C PRO A 91 -10.61 28.70 6.18
N ASP A 92 -11.85 28.50 5.71
CA ASP A 92 -13.05 29.06 6.32
C ASP A 92 -13.71 28.10 7.32
N ASP A 93 -13.51 26.79 7.14
CA ASP A 93 -14.04 25.73 8.01
C ASP A 93 -12.94 24.69 8.31
N PRO A 94 -11.86 25.08 9.01
CA PRO A 94 -10.73 24.19 9.25
C PRO A 94 -11.11 22.98 10.11
N TYR A 95 -10.69 21.78 9.66
CA TYR A 95 -11.05 20.55 10.34
C TYR A 95 -10.32 20.36 11.68
N GLU A 96 -11.00 19.70 12.61
CA GLU A 96 -10.42 18.99 13.73
C GLU A 96 -10.41 17.50 13.39
N LYS A 97 -9.28 16.84 13.63
CA LYS A 97 -9.14 15.42 13.31
C LYS A 97 -8.29 14.67 14.33
N VAL A 98 -8.53 13.40 14.44
CA VAL A 98 -7.68 12.44 15.15
C VAL A 98 -6.82 11.72 14.12
N PHE A 99 -5.52 11.54 14.41
CA PHE A 99 -4.61 10.87 13.49
C PHE A 99 -3.74 9.82 14.20
N ILE A 100 -3.35 8.79 13.45
CA ILE A 100 -2.41 7.75 13.84
C ILE A 100 -1.52 7.47 12.62
N VAL A 101 -0.21 7.48 12.83
CA VAL A 101 0.78 7.14 11.81
C VAL A 101 1.50 5.86 12.24
N LEU A 102 1.43 4.83 11.42
CA LEU A 102 1.97 3.52 11.69
C LEU A 102 2.83 3.02 10.52
N LYS A 103 3.81 2.18 10.82
CA LYS A 103 4.51 1.36 9.83
C LYS A 103 4.78 -0.04 10.38
N GLY A 104 5.32 -0.92 9.54
CA GLY A 104 5.75 -2.26 9.91
C GLY A 104 4.99 -3.36 9.19
N LYS A 105 5.55 -4.57 9.26
CA LYS A 105 5.09 -5.75 8.52
C LYS A 105 3.63 -6.13 8.81
N PHE A 106 3.15 -5.86 10.02
CA PHE A 106 1.76 -6.15 10.38
C PHE A 106 0.78 -5.26 9.61
N VAL A 107 1.08 -3.95 9.50
CA VAL A 107 0.25 -3.02 8.73
C VAL A 107 0.35 -3.35 7.24
N ASP A 108 1.54 -3.69 6.72
CA ASP A 108 1.74 -4.17 5.35
C ASP A 108 0.84 -5.38 5.05
N PHE A 109 0.84 -6.35 5.95
CA PHE A 109 -0.02 -7.54 5.83
C PHE A 109 -1.50 -7.18 5.79
N LEU A 110 -1.99 -6.29 6.66
CA LEU A 110 -3.39 -5.87 6.66
C LEU A 110 -3.76 -5.12 5.38
N VAL A 111 -2.91 -4.20 4.92
CA VAL A 111 -3.12 -3.45 3.66
C VAL A 111 -3.24 -4.42 2.47
N GLN A 112 -2.35 -5.41 2.40
CA GLN A 112 -2.39 -6.43 1.36
C GLN A 112 -3.65 -7.30 1.44
N ASN A 113 -4.00 -7.79 2.63
CA ASN A 113 -5.17 -8.65 2.81
C ASN A 113 -6.51 -7.93 2.55
N HIS A 114 -6.56 -6.63 2.78
CA HIS A 114 -7.74 -5.81 2.46
C HIS A 114 -7.70 -5.21 1.05
N LEU A 115 -6.67 -5.54 0.25
CA LEU A 115 -6.51 -5.13 -1.15
C LEU A 115 -6.47 -3.60 -1.33
N LEU A 116 -5.85 -2.90 -0.39
CA LEU A 116 -5.78 -1.44 -0.39
C LEU A 116 -4.58 -0.96 -1.25
N ASN A 117 -4.75 -0.98 -2.58
CA ASN A 117 -3.69 -0.63 -3.54
C ASN A 117 -3.70 0.86 -3.96
N ASP A 118 -4.80 1.58 -3.72
CA ASP A 118 -4.93 3.00 -4.05
C ASP A 118 -4.17 3.89 -3.06
N SER A 119 -3.90 5.11 -3.47
CA SER A 119 -3.19 6.09 -2.64
C SER A 119 -4.02 6.57 -1.45
N VAL A 120 -5.33 6.70 -1.66
CA VAL A 120 -6.27 7.30 -0.72
C VAL A 120 -7.55 6.46 -0.65
N TYR A 121 -7.97 6.16 0.58
CA TYR A 121 -9.28 5.54 0.87
C TYR A 121 -10.05 6.45 1.80
N ILE A 122 -11.30 6.72 1.50
CA ILE A 122 -12.19 7.54 2.33
C ILE A 122 -13.47 6.77 2.59
N LYS A 123 -13.92 6.75 3.84
CA LYS A 123 -15.14 6.08 4.25
C LYS A 123 -15.86 6.83 5.34
N LYS A 124 -17.15 7.07 5.15
CA LYS A 124 -18.04 7.57 6.20
C LYS A 124 -18.28 6.47 7.22
N CYS A 125 -17.67 6.55 8.40
CA CYS A 125 -17.83 5.58 9.46
C CYS A 125 -17.44 6.18 10.81
N ASN A 126 -18.09 5.77 11.88
CA ASN A 126 -17.77 6.26 13.23
C ASN A 126 -16.50 5.56 13.75
N MET A 127 -15.34 6.16 13.47
CA MET A 127 -14.03 5.64 13.84
C MET A 127 -13.45 6.32 15.09
N HIS A 128 -14.07 7.39 15.57
CA HIS A 128 -13.53 8.24 16.65
C HIS A 128 -13.09 7.44 17.89
N ASN A 129 -13.97 6.62 18.43
CA ASN A 129 -13.70 5.87 19.66
C ASN A 129 -12.55 4.85 19.48
N TYR A 130 -12.45 4.21 18.32
CA TYR A 130 -11.37 3.26 18.02
C TYR A 130 -10.02 3.96 17.92
N MET A 131 -9.96 5.10 17.23
CA MET A 131 -8.76 5.92 17.11
C MET A 131 -8.33 6.47 18.47
N MET A 132 -9.28 6.99 19.26
CA MET A 132 -9.00 7.46 20.62
C MET A 132 -8.55 6.34 21.55
N HIS A 133 -9.05 5.11 21.39
CA HIS A 133 -8.59 3.96 22.15
C HIS A 133 -7.11 3.66 21.88
N VAL A 134 -6.69 3.65 20.61
CA VAL A 134 -5.28 3.52 20.23
C VAL A 134 -4.43 4.62 20.86
N ILE A 135 -4.87 5.89 20.75
CA ILE A 135 -4.16 7.05 21.33
C ILE A 135 -4.00 6.90 22.84
N ASN A 136 -5.05 6.48 23.54
CA ASN A 136 -5.02 6.29 25.00
C ASN A 136 -4.07 5.14 25.39
N LEU A 137 -4.08 4.04 24.67
CA LEU A 137 -3.16 2.93 24.87
C LEU A 137 -1.71 3.37 24.71
N LEU A 138 -1.43 4.12 23.64
CA LEU A 138 -0.10 4.64 23.38
C LEU A 138 0.37 5.69 24.39
N ASN A 139 -0.56 6.37 25.08
CA ASN A 139 -0.25 7.39 26.09
C ASN A 139 -0.10 6.82 27.51
N GLN A 140 -0.64 5.66 27.79
CA GLN A 140 -0.70 5.08 29.15
C GLN A 140 0.30 3.96 29.37
N ASP A 141 0.63 3.20 28.33
CA ASP A 141 1.49 2.04 28.44
C ASP A 141 2.97 2.41 28.21
N ASP A 142 3.78 2.26 29.25
CA ASP A 142 5.24 2.32 29.15
C ASP A 142 5.82 1.08 29.85
N PRO A 143 6.29 0.05 29.15
CA PRO A 143 6.41 -0.05 27.68
C PRO A 143 5.09 -0.32 26.95
N ILE A 144 5.01 0.06 25.67
CA ILE A 144 3.83 -0.14 24.82
C ILE A 144 3.47 -1.64 24.74
N ASN A 145 2.20 -1.93 24.99
CA ASN A 145 1.67 -3.27 24.78
C ASN A 145 1.33 -3.49 23.29
N TYR A 146 2.28 -4.03 22.55
CA TYR A 146 2.16 -4.24 21.08
C TYR A 146 1.06 -5.23 20.69
N ASP A 147 0.73 -6.22 21.53
CA ASP A 147 -0.36 -7.17 21.25
C ASP A 147 -1.71 -6.47 21.29
N ARG A 148 -1.94 -5.64 22.30
CA ARG A 148 -3.15 -4.81 22.38
C ARG A 148 -3.24 -3.81 21.25
N LEU A 149 -2.11 -3.17 20.90
CA LEU A 149 -2.05 -2.26 19.76
C LEU A 149 -2.40 -2.96 18.45
N ALA A 150 -1.88 -4.17 18.23
CA ALA A 150 -2.19 -4.96 17.03
C ALA A 150 -3.69 -5.30 16.93
N VAL A 151 -4.33 -5.66 18.05
CA VAL A 151 -5.77 -5.91 18.10
C VAL A 151 -6.56 -4.64 17.73
N CYS A 152 -6.21 -3.49 18.29
CA CYS A 152 -6.88 -2.23 17.98
C CYS A 152 -6.72 -1.82 16.50
N VAL A 153 -5.53 -2.00 15.93
CA VAL A 153 -5.26 -1.74 14.51
C VAL A 153 -6.08 -2.69 13.63
N LEU A 154 -6.17 -3.97 13.99
CA LEU A 154 -7.00 -4.95 13.28
C LEU A 154 -8.50 -4.55 13.30
N GLU A 155 -9.01 -4.10 14.45
CA GLU A 155 -10.40 -3.62 14.58
C GLU A 155 -10.68 -2.43 13.66
N ILE A 156 -9.76 -1.46 13.57
CA ILE A 156 -9.85 -0.33 12.64
C ILE A 156 -9.94 -0.85 11.20
N PHE A 157 -9.08 -1.79 10.81
CA PHE A 157 -9.12 -2.36 9.46
C PHE A 157 -10.42 -3.11 9.18
N GLN A 158 -10.90 -3.92 10.11
CA GLN A 158 -12.16 -4.67 9.95
C GLN A 158 -13.36 -3.74 9.80
N LEU A 159 -13.40 -2.65 10.55
CA LEU A 159 -14.50 -1.69 10.50
C LEU A 159 -14.46 -0.81 9.23
N ALA A 160 -13.28 -0.28 8.90
CA ALA A 160 -13.13 0.60 7.74
C ALA A 160 -13.15 -0.18 6.42
N PHE A 161 -12.50 -1.33 6.38
CA PHE A 161 -12.26 -2.11 5.17
C PHE A 161 -12.68 -3.56 5.40
N PRO A 162 -13.98 -3.88 5.39
CA PRO A 162 -14.44 -5.27 5.53
C PRO A 162 -13.68 -6.17 4.58
N SER A 163 -13.15 -7.28 5.11
CA SER A 163 -12.35 -8.20 4.32
C SER A 163 -13.10 -8.63 3.05
N PRO A 164 -12.47 -8.57 1.88
CA PRO A 164 -13.08 -9.05 0.65
C PRO A 164 -13.40 -10.56 0.69
N TYR A 165 -12.85 -11.26 1.68
CA TYR A 165 -13.08 -12.69 1.91
C TYR A 165 -14.28 -13.01 2.81
N GLN A 166 -14.89 -12.02 3.47
CA GLN A 166 -16.08 -12.23 4.34
C GLN A 166 -17.40 -12.32 3.57
N THR A 167 -17.45 -11.84 2.35
CA THR A 167 -18.58 -12.08 1.45
C THR A 167 -18.21 -13.23 0.55
N VAL A 168 -19.08 -14.25 0.42
CA VAL A 168 -18.95 -15.24 -0.66
C VAL A 168 -18.74 -14.45 -1.96
N PRO A 169 -17.59 -14.53 -2.62
CA PRO A 169 -17.32 -13.66 -3.75
C PRO A 169 -18.37 -13.93 -4.82
N SER A 170 -19.08 -12.90 -5.26
CA SER A 170 -19.75 -13.01 -6.56
C SER A 170 -18.68 -13.43 -7.56
N THR A 171 -18.99 -14.29 -8.51
CA THR A 171 -18.04 -14.81 -9.51
C THR A 171 -17.28 -13.71 -10.27
N SER A 172 -17.76 -12.46 -10.23
CA SER A 172 -17.12 -11.27 -10.79
C SER A 172 -15.88 -10.77 -10.01
N LYS A 173 -15.75 -11.10 -8.72
CA LYS A 173 -14.58 -10.67 -7.90
C LYS A 173 -13.44 -11.67 -7.88
N ILE A 174 -13.68 -12.91 -8.26
CA ILE A 174 -12.64 -13.96 -8.26
C ILE A 174 -11.43 -13.61 -9.14
N PRO A 175 -11.59 -13.08 -10.36
CA PRO A 175 -10.45 -12.68 -11.20
C PRO A 175 -9.59 -11.60 -10.55
N GLU A 176 -10.20 -10.62 -9.87
CA GLU A 176 -9.48 -9.58 -9.14
C GLU A 176 -8.70 -10.16 -7.95
N MET A 177 -9.28 -11.07 -7.19
CA MET A 177 -8.59 -11.74 -6.07
C MET A 177 -7.37 -12.52 -6.56
N ILE A 178 -7.49 -13.23 -7.69
CA ILE A 178 -6.38 -13.96 -8.31
C ILE A 178 -5.28 -13.00 -8.75
N ARG A 179 -5.64 -11.91 -9.43
CA ARG A 179 -4.71 -10.87 -9.87
C ARG A 179 -3.94 -10.29 -8.69
N ASN A 180 -4.66 -9.87 -7.64
CA ASN A 180 -4.06 -9.28 -6.46
C ASN A 180 -3.12 -10.26 -5.73
N TYR A 181 -3.51 -11.54 -5.64
CA TYR A 181 -2.60 -12.56 -5.10
C TYR A 181 -1.28 -12.61 -5.90
N ILE A 182 -1.37 -12.62 -7.24
CA ILE A 182 -0.18 -12.66 -8.10
C ILE A 182 0.67 -11.39 -7.91
N ASP A 183 0.04 -10.21 -7.88
CA ASP A 183 0.74 -8.93 -7.77
C ASP A 183 1.48 -8.80 -6.42
N VAL A 184 0.88 -9.29 -5.34
CA VAL A 184 1.49 -9.31 -3.99
C VAL A 184 2.69 -10.26 -3.92
N HIS A 185 2.57 -11.45 -4.52
CA HIS A 185 3.61 -12.50 -4.47
C HIS A 185 4.56 -12.48 -5.67
N ILE A 186 4.62 -11.36 -6.42
CA ILE A 186 5.34 -11.29 -7.70
C ILE A 186 6.84 -11.61 -7.58
N TYR A 187 7.43 -11.44 -6.41
CA TYR A 187 8.83 -11.75 -6.12
C TYR A 187 9.08 -13.21 -5.74
N GLU A 188 8.03 -14.01 -5.64
CA GLU A 188 8.09 -15.43 -5.26
C GLU A 188 7.83 -16.33 -6.47
N LYS A 189 8.12 -17.63 -6.32
CA LYS A 189 7.67 -18.64 -7.28
C LYS A 189 6.20 -18.93 -7.05
N ILE A 190 5.33 -18.53 -7.98
CA ILE A 190 3.88 -18.73 -7.89
C ILE A 190 3.46 -19.93 -8.76
N THR A 191 2.63 -20.81 -8.17
CA THR A 191 1.96 -21.92 -8.86
C THR A 191 0.43 -21.79 -8.74
N LEU A 192 -0.32 -22.50 -9.59
CA LEU A 192 -1.78 -22.58 -9.44
C LEU A 192 -2.20 -23.24 -8.12
N GLU A 193 -1.36 -24.10 -7.56
CA GLU A 193 -1.55 -24.73 -6.25
C GLU A 193 -1.55 -23.67 -5.15
N ASP A 194 -0.55 -22.77 -5.16
CA ASP A 194 -0.40 -21.71 -4.17
C ASP A 194 -1.61 -20.78 -4.20
N ILE A 195 -2.07 -20.38 -5.40
CA ILE A 195 -3.28 -19.56 -5.58
C ILE A 195 -4.51 -20.31 -5.06
N SER A 196 -4.65 -21.60 -5.42
CA SER A 196 -5.77 -22.44 -5.02
C SER A 196 -5.88 -22.59 -3.51
N ASN A 197 -4.75 -22.88 -2.85
CA ASN A 197 -4.69 -23.04 -1.40
C ASN A 197 -4.95 -21.74 -0.66
N SER A 198 -4.41 -20.62 -1.15
CA SER A 198 -4.57 -19.31 -0.52
C SER A 198 -6.00 -18.77 -0.66
N LEU A 199 -6.62 -18.94 -1.81
CA LEU A 199 -7.95 -18.39 -2.09
C LEU A 199 -9.10 -19.37 -1.83
N TYR A 200 -8.78 -20.63 -1.48
CA TYR A 200 -9.77 -21.72 -1.32
C TYR A 200 -10.65 -21.92 -2.57
N ILE A 201 -10.07 -21.76 -3.76
CA ILE A 201 -10.72 -21.89 -5.06
C ILE A 201 -10.04 -22.99 -5.87
N SER A 202 -10.81 -23.86 -6.53
CA SER A 202 -10.22 -24.93 -7.36
C SER A 202 -9.42 -24.37 -8.54
N LYS A 203 -8.31 -25.02 -8.91
CA LYS A 203 -7.41 -24.61 -10.01
C LYS A 203 -8.16 -24.39 -11.33
N SER A 204 -9.09 -25.28 -11.66
CA SER A 204 -9.90 -25.17 -12.90
C SER A 204 -10.83 -23.95 -12.88
N HIS A 205 -11.35 -23.59 -11.72
CA HIS A 205 -12.16 -22.38 -11.57
C HIS A 205 -11.30 -21.12 -11.67
N ILE A 206 -10.12 -21.11 -11.03
CA ILE A 206 -9.14 -20.03 -11.13
C ILE A 206 -8.79 -19.75 -12.58
N GLU A 207 -8.38 -20.78 -13.35
CA GLU A 207 -8.01 -20.60 -14.75
C GLU A 207 -9.16 -20.09 -15.61
N ARG A 208 -10.35 -20.69 -15.46
CA ARG A 208 -11.54 -20.32 -16.24
C ARG A 208 -12.00 -18.90 -15.92
N ALA A 209 -12.11 -18.55 -14.64
CA ALA A 209 -12.58 -17.23 -14.21
C ALA A 209 -11.61 -16.13 -14.66
N PHE A 210 -10.31 -16.32 -14.43
CA PHE A 210 -9.28 -15.36 -14.78
C PHE A 210 -9.16 -15.16 -16.30
N LYS A 211 -9.15 -16.28 -17.06
CA LYS A 211 -9.07 -16.22 -18.53
C LYS A 211 -10.31 -15.58 -19.15
N LYS A 212 -11.49 -15.79 -18.55
CA LYS A 212 -12.73 -15.15 -19.01
C LYS A 212 -12.66 -13.61 -18.87
N GLU A 213 -12.09 -13.13 -17.77
CA GLU A 213 -12.01 -11.69 -17.48
C GLU A 213 -10.85 -11.00 -18.19
N TYR A 214 -9.64 -11.59 -18.10
CA TYR A 214 -8.40 -10.92 -18.58
C TYR A 214 -7.87 -11.49 -19.92
N GLY A 215 -8.53 -12.46 -20.52
CA GLY A 215 -8.13 -13.06 -21.81
C GLY A 215 -6.91 -13.97 -21.75
N ILE A 216 -6.19 -14.01 -20.65
CA ILE A 216 -4.97 -14.81 -20.45
C ILE A 216 -5.06 -15.66 -19.18
N THR A 217 -4.22 -16.69 -19.06
CA THR A 217 -4.17 -17.50 -17.83
C THR A 217 -3.49 -16.76 -16.68
N PRO A 218 -3.77 -17.12 -15.40
CA PRO A 218 -3.10 -16.53 -14.24
C PRO A 218 -1.57 -16.60 -14.34
N LEU A 219 -1.02 -17.76 -14.72
CA LEU A 219 0.42 -17.93 -14.85
C LEU A 219 1.03 -17.13 -16.01
N ALA A 220 0.27 -16.92 -17.10
CA ALA A 220 0.71 -16.05 -18.19
C ALA A 220 0.71 -14.58 -17.73
N TYR A 221 -0.28 -14.16 -16.96
CA TYR A 221 -0.30 -12.85 -16.33
C TYR A 221 0.91 -12.66 -15.40
N CYS A 222 1.16 -13.61 -14.49
CA CYS A 222 2.32 -13.61 -13.62
C CYS A 222 3.63 -13.47 -14.40
N ALA A 223 3.80 -14.25 -15.48
CA ALA A 223 4.99 -14.16 -16.33
C ALA A 223 5.14 -12.76 -16.96
N ASN A 224 4.06 -12.16 -17.46
CA ASN A 224 4.08 -10.82 -18.03
C ASN A 224 4.48 -9.76 -17.00
N GLN A 225 3.90 -9.82 -15.81
CA GLN A 225 4.22 -8.90 -14.71
C GLN A 225 5.69 -9.03 -14.27
N LYS A 226 6.19 -10.27 -14.09
CA LYS A 226 7.60 -10.49 -13.77
C LYS A 226 8.54 -9.93 -14.84
N ILE A 227 8.22 -10.09 -16.11
CA ILE A 227 9.03 -9.55 -17.20
C ILE A 227 8.99 -8.02 -17.23
N ALA A 228 7.86 -7.41 -16.91
CA ALA A 228 7.78 -5.95 -16.75
C ALA A 228 8.70 -5.46 -15.60
N GLN A 229 8.74 -6.19 -14.48
CA GLN A 229 9.67 -5.89 -13.38
C GLN A 229 11.14 -6.08 -13.81
N VAL A 230 11.47 -7.17 -14.55
CA VAL A 230 12.81 -7.35 -15.13
C VAL A 230 13.21 -6.13 -15.97
N ALA A 231 12.31 -5.67 -16.86
CA ALA A 231 12.55 -4.52 -17.72
C ALA A 231 12.83 -3.24 -16.92
N SER A 232 12.03 -2.99 -15.88
CA SER A 232 12.20 -1.83 -14.98
C SER A 232 13.55 -1.88 -14.25
N ILE A 233 13.87 -3.01 -13.59
CA ILE A 233 15.10 -3.17 -12.81
C ILE A 233 16.34 -3.07 -13.70
N LEU A 234 16.29 -3.60 -14.92
CA LEU A 234 17.41 -3.52 -15.88
C LEU A 234 17.84 -2.09 -16.20
N ILE A 235 16.90 -1.16 -16.30
CA ILE A 235 17.20 0.24 -16.67
C ILE A 235 17.39 1.15 -15.47
N THR A 236 16.88 0.77 -14.28
CA THR A 236 16.93 1.60 -13.08
C THR A 236 18.04 1.22 -12.11
N THR A 237 18.69 0.06 -12.30
CA THR A 237 19.72 -0.46 -11.39
C THR A 237 20.91 -1.04 -12.15
N ASP A 238 22.00 -1.30 -11.41
CA ASP A 238 23.17 -2.01 -11.91
C ASP A 238 23.18 -3.51 -11.59
N TYR A 239 22.02 -4.08 -11.25
CA TYR A 239 21.92 -5.50 -10.95
C TYR A 239 22.27 -6.36 -12.17
N SER A 240 23.04 -7.42 -11.92
CA SER A 240 23.30 -8.48 -12.92
C SER A 240 22.03 -9.27 -13.22
N LEU A 241 21.97 -9.93 -14.37
CA LEU A 241 20.85 -10.80 -14.72
C LEU A 241 20.63 -11.91 -13.69
N THR A 242 21.70 -12.37 -13.04
CA THR A 242 21.61 -13.38 -11.98
C THR A 242 20.89 -12.82 -10.75
N GLN A 243 21.25 -11.63 -10.31
CA GLN A 243 20.59 -10.96 -9.19
C GLN A 243 19.13 -10.67 -9.47
N ILE A 244 18.80 -10.18 -10.66
CA ILE A 244 17.41 -9.95 -11.10
C ILE A 244 16.60 -11.23 -11.10
N SER A 245 17.19 -12.31 -11.64
CA SER A 245 16.55 -13.64 -11.69
C SER A 245 16.22 -14.17 -10.28
N GLN A 246 17.15 -14.04 -9.36
CA GLN A 246 16.96 -14.43 -7.95
C GLN A 246 15.91 -13.57 -7.26
N LEU A 247 16.00 -12.24 -7.42
CA LEU A 247 15.07 -11.29 -6.81
C LEU A 247 13.60 -11.56 -7.20
N LEU A 248 13.36 -11.93 -8.45
CA LEU A 248 12.02 -12.16 -9.00
C LEU A 248 11.59 -13.64 -8.95
N GLY A 249 12.31 -14.50 -8.22
CA GLY A 249 11.95 -15.90 -8.02
C GLY A 249 11.89 -16.73 -9.30
N PHE A 250 12.74 -16.42 -10.32
CA PHE A 250 12.91 -17.30 -11.47
C PHE A 250 13.77 -18.52 -11.09
N SER A 251 13.50 -19.65 -11.71
CA SER A 251 14.30 -20.88 -11.49
C SER A 251 15.77 -20.71 -11.89
N ASP A 252 16.02 -19.95 -12.94
CA ASP A 252 17.34 -19.63 -13.44
C ASP A 252 17.33 -18.46 -14.43
N VAL A 253 18.51 -17.90 -14.69
CA VAL A 253 18.73 -16.75 -15.61
C VAL A 253 18.37 -17.09 -17.05
N LYS A 254 18.61 -18.34 -17.47
CA LYS A 254 18.35 -18.77 -18.85
C LYS A 254 16.85 -18.80 -19.14
N TYR A 255 16.08 -19.32 -18.19
CA TYR A 255 14.61 -19.31 -18.27
C TYR A 255 14.05 -17.88 -18.26
N MET A 256 14.52 -17.02 -17.34
CA MET A 256 14.15 -15.60 -17.31
C MET A 256 14.45 -14.92 -18.65
N SER A 257 15.66 -15.07 -19.19
CA SER A 257 16.08 -14.42 -20.44
C SER A 257 15.28 -14.91 -21.64
N LYS A 258 14.95 -16.21 -21.69
CA LYS A 258 14.09 -16.79 -22.72
C LYS A 258 12.66 -16.25 -22.66
N SER A 259 12.11 -16.17 -21.45
CA SER A 259 10.77 -15.60 -21.19
C SER A 259 10.73 -14.12 -21.55
N PHE A 260 11.76 -13.37 -21.15
CA PHE A 260 11.90 -11.96 -21.50
C PHE A 260 11.92 -11.74 -23.02
N LYS A 261 12.74 -12.50 -23.75
CA LYS A 261 12.78 -12.40 -25.22
C LYS A 261 11.46 -12.80 -25.87
N LYS A 262 10.77 -13.81 -25.32
CA LYS A 262 9.47 -14.24 -25.84
C LYS A 262 8.40 -13.15 -25.71
N ILE A 263 8.41 -12.40 -24.58
CA ILE A 263 7.38 -11.39 -24.28
C ILE A 263 7.73 -10.04 -24.92
N THR A 264 9.01 -9.60 -24.87
CA THR A 264 9.45 -8.29 -25.33
C THR A 264 10.00 -8.27 -26.76
N GLY A 265 10.24 -9.42 -27.36
CA GLY A 265 10.91 -9.57 -28.67
C GLY A 265 12.42 -9.40 -28.62
N LYS A 266 13.02 -8.99 -27.50
CA LYS A 266 14.44 -8.64 -27.34
C LYS A 266 15.08 -9.38 -26.18
N THR A 267 16.40 -9.61 -26.25
CA THR A 267 17.11 -10.10 -25.08
C THR A 267 17.20 -9.01 -24.00
N PRO A 268 17.34 -9.36 -22.71
CA PRO A 268 17.46 -8.38 -21.64
C PRO A 268 18.56 -7.33 -21.91
N MET A 269 19.72 -7.75 -22.41
CA MET A 269 20.84 -6.84 -22.69
C MET A 269 20.61 -5.96 -23.91
N GLN A 270 19.92 -6.45 -24.95
CA GLN A 270 19.48 -5.62 -26.08
C GLN A 270 18.50 -4.54 -25.62
N TYR A 271 17.52 -4.93 -24.82
CA TYR A 271 16.53 -4.03 -24.24
C TYR A 271 17.19 -2.93 -23.41
N LYS A 272 18.07 -3.30 -22.45
CA LYS A 272 18.80 -2.34 -21.61
C LYS A 272 19.56 -1.32 -22.46
N ARG A 273 20.31 -1.78 -23.46
CA ARG A 273 21.12 -0.91 -24.35
C ARG A 273 20.26 0.09 -25.12
N GLU A 274 19.14 -0.36 -25.68
CA GLU A 274 18.24 0.49 -26.46
C GLU A 274 17.55 1.55 -25.59
N GLU A 275 17.07 1.18 -24.40
CA GLU A 275 16.39 2.12 -23.51
C GLU A 275 17.37 3.17 -22.94
N LEU A 276 18.59 2.76 -22.60
CA LEU A 276 19.62 3.70 -22.16
C LEU A 276 20.10 4.64 -23.30
N ALA A 277 20.08 4.17 -24.55
CA ALA A 277 20.37 5.02 -25.70
C ALA A 277 19.29 6.09 -25.92
N LYS A 278 18.00 5.73 -25.80
CA LYS A 278 16.87 6.67 -25.87
C LYS A 278 16.94 7.76 -24.80
N SER A 279 17.30 7.39 -23.58
CA SER A 279 17.40 8.34 -22.45
C SER A 279 18.55 9.37 -22.62
N LYS A 280 19.56 9.07 -23.45
CA LYS A 280 20.66 10.00 -23.77
C LYS A 280 20.34 10.99 -24.90
N ILE A 281 19.31 10.71 -25.71
CA ILE A 281 18.90 11.56 -26.84
C ILE A 281 17.92 12.67 -26.38
N VAL A 282 17.31 12.50 -25.21
CA VAL A 282 16.30 13.43 -24.64
C VAL A 282 16.94 14.46 -23.67
N LYS A 283 18.25 14.42 -23.50
CA LYS A 283 19.04 15.46 -22.82
C LYS A 283 19.76 16.32 -23.84
#